data_e928a4d29ca23b1ba5e5817c5d312e9b
#
_entry.id   e928a4d29ca23b1ba5e5817c5d312e9b
#
_cell.length_a   1.000
_cell.length_b   1.000
_cell.length_c   1.000
_cell.angle_alpha   90.00
_cell.angle_beta   90.00
_cell.angle_gamma   90.00
#
_symmetry.space_group_name_H-M   'P 1'
#
loop_
_entity.id
_entity.type
_entity.pdbx_description
1 polymer ?
#
loop_
_entity_poly.entity_id
_entity_poly.type
_entity_poly.pdbx_seq_one_letter_code
_entity_poly.pdbx_strand_id
1 'polypeptide(L)'
;MLTDDRIRNRRISKIIKSLRDKFKLKDLLEYFSIPKSTYMYWQERLDNTNKDEEIEEKIKEVRKDNPNYGYRRITAMLRKQGLLINKKKVQRLVQKLKLQVTSFSRKTRKYSSYKGTIGKVAGNEINRNFKVDKPYTYITTDTTEFKYLEKDKNGNYQVKKLYLNPYLDMYNSEIISCEISKQPTLKPILRALEKAIEITSINKESRIFHSDQGWAYQVKQYTSKLESEGIRQSMSRKGNCLDNSPMENFFGILKQEIYYGKKFYSYEELKETIKKYIEYYNKDRIKEKLGYLSPVEYRKLNAA
;
A
#
# COMPACT_ATOMS: atom_id res chain seq x y z
N MET A 1 -10.83 27.93 -11.47
CA MET A 1 -11.87 27.96 -12.53
C MET A 1 -11.52 29.07 -13.50
N LEU A 2 -11.61 28.81 -14.82
CA LEU A 2 -11.51 29.88 -15.82
C LEU A 2 -12.86 30.63 -15.82
N THR A 3 -12.82 31.96 -15.86
CA THR A 3 -14.06 32.75 -16.03
C THR A 3 -14.72 32.39 -17.36
N ASP A 4 -16.04 32.55 -17.48
CA ASP A 4 -16.80 32.26 -18.72
C ASP A 4 -16.20 32.91 -19.96
N ASP A 5 -15.71 34.14 -19.84
CA ASP A 5 -15.04 34.85 -20.92
C ASP A 5 -13.73 34.19 -21.38
N ARG A 6 -12.96 33.61 -20.48
CA ARG A 6 -11.74 32.88 -20.86
C ARG A 6 -12.04 31.60 -21.64
N ILE A 7 -13.10 30.88 -21.27
CA ILE A 7 -13.57 29.68 -21.97
C ILE A 7 -14.07 30.08 -23.37
N ARG A 8 -14.86 31.11 -23.46
CA ARG A 8 -15.38 31.68 -24.70
C ARG A 8 -14.22 32.09 -25.65
N ASN A 9 -13.29 32.90 -25.19
CA ASN A 9 -12.18 33.39 -26.00
C ASN A 9 -11.27 32.28 -26.50
N ARG A 10 -11.04 31.25 -25.69
CA ARG A 10 -10.28 30.06 -26.10
C ARG A 10 -10.99 29.27 -27.23
N ARG A 11 -12.32 29.13 -27.13
CA ARG A 11 -13.13 28.43 -28.18
C ARG A 11 -13.11 29.26 -29.48
N ILE A 12 -13.36 30.56 -29.42
CA ILE A 12 -13.33 31.45 -30.56
C ILE A 12 -11.95 31.41 -31.23
N SER A 13 -10.86 31.50 -30.48
CA SER A 13 -9.51 31.43 -31.03
C SER A 13 -9.21 30.11 -31.76
N LYS A 14 -9.77 28.99 -31.33
CA LYS A 14 -9.69 27.72 -32.07
C LYS A 14 -10.44 27.76 -33.39
N ILE A 15 -11.66 28.35 -33.38
CA ILE A 15 -12.47 28.49 -34.60
C ILE A 15 -11.77 29.42 -35.59
N ILE A 16 -11.28 30.56 -35.14
CA ILE A 16 -10.50 31.48 -35.97
C ILE A 16 -9.32 30.76 -36.60
N LYS A 17 -8.56 29.98 -35.81
CA LYS A 17 -7.41 29.21 -36.30
C LYS A 17 -7.79 28.27 -37.43
N SER A 18 -8.89 27.52 -37.31
CA SER A 18 -9.36 26.60 -38.35
C SER A 18 -9.90 27.29 -39.62
N LEU A 19 -10.25 28.58 -39.54
CA LEU A 19 -10.77 29.35 -40.67
C LEU A 19 -9.70 30.19 -41.37
N ARG A 20 -8.47 30.27 -40.84
CA ARG A 20 -7.37 31.09 -41.34
C ARG A 20 -6.96 30.78 -42.78
N ASP A 21 -7.13 29.57 -43.23
CA ASP A 21 -6.81 29.16 -44.62
C ASP A 21 -7.82 29.70 -45.64
N LYS A 22 -9.01 30.09 -45.15
CA LYS A 22 -10.13 30.56 -46.02
C LYS A 22 -10.42 32.06 -45.92
N PHE A 23 -10.10 32.68 -44.77
CA PHE A 23 -10.48 34.07 -44.49
C PHE A 23 -9.31 34.86 -43.89
N LYS A 24 -9.28 36.15 -44.12
CA LYS A 24 -8.29 37.07 -43.52
C LYS A 24 -8.48 37.18 -42.01
N LEU A 25 -7.39 37.27 -41.28
CA LEU A 25 -7.44 37.36 -39.81
C LEU A 25 -8.26 38.57 -39.35
N LYS A 26 -8.12 39.72 -40.02
CA LYS A 26 -8.82 40.96 -39.68
C LYS A 26 -10.33 40.73 -39.66
N ASP A 27 -10.88 40.12 -40.71
CA ASP A 27 -12.32 39.93 -40.88
C ASP A 27 -12.87 38.95 -39.84
N LEU A 28 -12.10 37.90 -39.52
CA LEU A 28 -12.45 36.92 -38.47
C LEU A 28 -12.45 37.53 -37.07
N LEU A 29 -11.47 38.42 -36.76
CA LEU A 29 -11.40 39.08 -35.47
C LEU A 29 -12.57 40.07 -35.28
N GLU A 30 -12.94 40.77 -36.35
CA GLU A 30 -14.09 41.67 -36.36
C GLU A 30 -15.40 40.92 -36.21
N TYR A 31 -15.61 39.83 -36.98
CA TYR A 31 -16.80 38.98 -36.92
C TYR A 31 -17.04 38.40 -35.53
N PHE A 32 -16.01 37.87 -34.92
CA PHE A 32 -16.10 37.23 -33.59
C PHE A 32 -15.96 38.24 -32.44
N SER A 33 -15.76 39.55 -32.74
CA SER A 33 -15.59 40.62 -31.74
C SER A 33 -14.52 40.26 -30.69
N ILE A 34 -13.35 39.77 -31.13
CA ILE A 34 -12.24 39.41 -30.26
C ILE A 34 -11.01 40.27 -30.57
N PRO A 35 -10.35 40.89 -29.54
CA PRO A 35 -9.12 41.64 -29.74
C PRO A 35 -7.99 40.77 -30.30
N LYS A 36 -7.19 41.34 -31.20
CA LYS A 36 -6.01 40.66 -31.78
C LYS A 36 -5.05 40.15 -30.70
N SER A 37 -4.82 40.93 -29.64
CA SER A 37 -3.98 40.51 -28.49
C SER A 37 -4.52 39.25 -27.79
N THR A 38 -5.84 39.20 -27.60
CA THR A 38 -6.49 38.02 -27.00
C THR A 38 -6.39 36.79 -27.91
N TYR A 39 -6.55 36.96 -29.22
CA TYR A 39 -6.36 35.90 -30.20
C TYR A 39 -4.90 35.37 -30.18
N MET A 40 -3.91 36.27 -30.27
CA MET A 40 -2.49 35.91 -30.24
C MET A 40 -2.10 35.20 -28.96
N TYR A 41 -2.60 35.69 -27.80
CA TYR A 41 -2.40 35.01 -26.50
C TYR A 41 -2.92 33.57 -26.49
N TRP A 42 -4.08 33.32 -27.10
CA TRP A 42 -4.63 31.96 -27.18
C TRP A 42 -3.97 31.13 -28.27
N GLN A 43 -3.58 31.74 -29.40
CA GLN A 43 -2.85 31.11 -30.49
C GLN A 43 -1.55 30.48 -29.94
N GLU A 44 -0.72 31.26 -29.28
CA GLU A 44 0.51 30.79 -28.67
C GLU A 44 0.27 29.62 -27.71
N ARG A 45 -0.83 29.67 -26.95
CA ARG A 45 -1.20 28.56 -26.03
C ARG A 45 -1.80 27.34 -26.70
N LEU A 46 -2.42 27.51 -27.85
CA LEU A 46 -2.97 26.43 -28.65
C LEU A 46 -1.87 25.74 -29.48
N ASP A 47 -0.85 26.48 -29.87
CA ASP A 47 0.31 25.97 -30.61
C ASP A 47 1.38 25.36 -29.69
N ASN A 48 1.36 25.72 -28.41
CA ASN A 48 2.23 25.08 -27.42
C ASN A 48 1.83 23.61 -27.26
N THR A 49 2.63 22.72 -27.82
CA THR A 49 2.62 21.30 -27.51
C THR A 49 2.69 21.12 -25.99
N ASN A 50 1.95 20.16 -25.47
CA ASN A 50 1.96 19.89 -24.03
C ASN A 50 3.36 19.46 -23.59
N LYS A 51 4.17 20.43 -23.09
CA LYS A 51 5.55 20.18 -22.62
C LYS A 51 5.64 19.10 -21.54
N ASP A 52 4.51 18.72 -20.96
CA ASP A 52 4.43 17.70 -19.91
C ASP A 52 3.92 16.35 -20.45
N GLU A 53 3.65 16.20 -21.75
CA GLU A 53 2.97 15.03 -22.33
C GLU A 53 3.74 13.71 -22.05
N GLU A 54 5.03 13.70 -22.30
CA GLU A 54 5.88 12.53 -22.00
C GLU A 54 5.83 12.15 -20.51
N ILE A 55 5.85 13.16 -19.64
CA ILE A 55 5.79 12.94 -18.20
C ILE A 55 4.39 12.45 -17.79
N GLU A 56 3.33 12.96 -18.42
CA GLU A 56 1.95 12.53 -18.18
C GLU A 56 1.75 11.06 -18.58
N GLU A 57 2.32 10.62 -19.70
CA GLU A 57 2.26 9.21 -20.12
C GLU A 57 3.02 8.31 -19.12
N LYS A 58 4.23 8.66 -18.74
CA LYS A 58 4.99 7.91 -17.72
C LYS A 58 4.25 7.85 -16.36
N ILE A 59 3.56 8.93 -15.96
CA ILE A 59 2.72 8.92 -14.75
C ILE A 59 1.56 7.92 -14.91
N LYS A 60 0.93 7.85 -16.08
CA LYS A 60 -0.16 6.88 -16.35
C LYS A 60 0.35 5.44 -16.32
N GLU A 61 1.52 5.17 -16.92
CA GLU A 61 2.15 3.85 -16.89
C GLU A 61 2.44 3.40 -15.46
N VAL A 62 3.18 4.22 -14.68
CA VAL A 62 3.46 3.91 -13.27
C VAL A 62 2.17 3.68 -12.49
N ARG A 63 1.10 4.43 -12.78
CA ARG A 63 -0.19 4.32 -12.12
C ARG A 63 -0.95 3.06 -12.53
N LYS A 64 -0.84 2.62 -13.78
CA LYS A 64 -1.42 1.37 -14.28
C LYS A 64 -0.85 0.17 -13.54
N ASP A 65 0.48 0.12 -13.39
CA ASP A 65 1.17 -0.97 -12.72
C ASP A 65 1.02 -0.91 -11.19
N ASN A 66 0.89 0.30 -10.64
CA ASN A 66 0.79 0.56 -9.20
C ASN A 66 -0.42 1.43 -8.84
N PRO A 67 -1.65 0.85 -8.84
CA PRO A 67 -2.90 1.62 -8.65
C PRO A 67 -2.99 2.41 -7.34
N ASN A 68 -2.22 2.02 -6.33
CA ASN A 68 -2.24 2.60 -4.99
C ASN A 68 -1.06 3.54 -4.70
N TYR A 69 -0.25 3.90 -5.73
CA TYR A 69 0.83 4.85 -5.54
C TYR A 69 0.33 6.29 -5.60
N GLY A 70 0.52 7.04 -4.52
CA GLY A 70 0.36 8.49 -4.52
C GLY A 70 1.53 9.22 -5.18
N TYR A 71 1.41 10.52 -5.40
CA TYR A 71 2.40 11.33 -6.13
C TYR A 71 3.85 11.18 -5.60
N ARG A 72 4.06 10.93 -4.30
CA ARG A 72 5.42 10.74 -3.72
C ARG A 72 6.08 9.48 -4.27
N ARG A 73 5.37 8.34 -4.30
CA ARG A 73 5.88 7.10 -4.86
C ARG A 73 6.03 7.17 -6.37
N ILE A 74 5.07 7.79 -7.08
CA ILE A 74 5.18 8.05 -8.52
C ILE A 74 6.43 8.88 -8.80
N THR A 75 6.70 9.94 -8.03
CA THR A 75 7.94 10.73 -8.18
C THR A 75 9.19 9.88 -8.00
N ALA A 76 9.21 8.99 -7.02
CA ALA A 76 10.34 8.10 -6.78
C ALA A 76 10.56 7.13 -7.95
N MET A 77 9.48 6.55 -8.49
CA MET A 77 9.56 5.67 -9.67
C MET A 77 10.07 6.40 -10.91
N LEU A 78 9.57 7.62 -11.18
CA LEU A 78 10.05 8.44 -12.30
C LEU A 78 11.54 8.79 -12.16
N ARG A 79 11.99 9.09 -10.94
CA ARG A 79 13.42 9.34 -10.66
C ARG A 79 14.28 8.09 -10.82
N LYS A 80 13.78 6.92 -10.42
CA LYS A 80 14.44 5.61 -10.64
C LYS A 80 14.59 5.31 -12.15
N GLN A 81 13.68 5.84 -12.98
CA GLN A 81 13.76 5.81 -14.45
C GLN A 81 14.68 6.91 -15.06
N GLY A 82 15.43 7.65 -14.24
CA GLY A 82 16.38 8.67 -14.69
C GLY A 82 15.79 10.07 -14.90
N LEU A 83 14.50 10.31 -14.60
CA LEU A 83 13.91 11.64 -14.78
C LEU A 83 14.27 12.58 -13.62
N LEU A 84 14.87 13.72 -13.94
CA LEU A 84 15.06 14.80 -12.97
C LEU A 84 13.77 15.61 -12.81
N ILE A 85 12.93 15.22 -11.85
CA ILE A 85 11.61 15.82 -11.69
C ILE A 85 11.31 16.24 -10.24
N ASN A 86 10.63 17.39 -10.08
CA ASN A 86 10.21 17.89 -8.79
C ASN A 86 8.87 17.25 -8.38
N LYS A 87 8.77 16.83 -7.11
CA LYS A 87 7.55 16.24 -6.54
C LYS A 87 6.30 17.12 -6.67
N LYS A 88 6.45 18.47 -6.59
CA LYS A 88 5.33 19.41 -6.77
C LYS A 88 4.80 19.37 -8.22
N LYS A 89 5.70 19.20 -9.22
CA LYS A 89 5.27 19.03 -10.62
C LYS A 89 4.48 17.76 -10.80
N VAL A 90 4.97 16.62 -10.27
CA VAL A 90 4.24 15.34 -10.33
C VAL A 90 2.89 15.44 -9.62
N GLN A 91 2.82 16.06 -8.45
CA GLN A 91 1.56 16.26 -7.72
C GLN A 91 0.54 17.04 -8.57
N ARG A 92 0.96 18.15 -9.20
CA ARG A 92 0.11 18.96 -10.09
C ARG A 92 -0.40 18.15 -11.28
N LEU A 93 0.46 17.34 -11.90
CA LEU A 93 0.09 16.49 -13.05
C LEU A 93 -0.86 15.35 -12.64
N VAL A 94 -0.62 14.68 -11.51
CA VAL A 94 -1.53 13.66 -10.96
C VAL A 94 -2.92 14.24 -10.69
N GLN A 95 -3.01 15.49 -10.20
CA GLN A 95 -4.28 16.19 -10.00
C GLN A 95 -4.94 16.54 -11.34
N LYS A 96 -4.16 17.09 -12.31
CA LYS A 96 -4.65 17.41 -13.67
C LYS A 96 -5.25 16.19 -14.37
N LEU A 97 -4.59 15.05 -14.22
CA LEU A 97 -5.01 13.75 -14.81
C LEU A 97 -6.11 13.04 -14.01
N LYS A 98 -6.55 13.59 -12.87
CA LYS A 98 -7.52 12.97 -11.94
C LYS A 98 -7.10 11.57 -11.48
N LEU A 99 -5.81 11.37 -11.27
CA LEU A 99 -5.21 10.10 -10.86
C LEU A 99 -4.89 10.03 -9.35
N GLN A 100 -5.64 10.74 -8.51
CA GLN A 100 -5.47 10.64 -7.05
C GLN A 100 -5.85 9.25 -6.54
N VAL A 101 -5.18 8.81 -5.47
CA VAL A 101 -5.48 7.54 -4.80
C VAL A 101 -6.80 7.66 -4.03
N THR A 102 -7.69 6.70 -4.20
CA THR A 102 -8.99 6.64 -3.52
C THR A 102 -9.05 5.56 -2.43
N SER A 103 -8.09 4.62 -2.40
CA SER A 103 -8.11 3.45 -1.52
C SER A 103 -7.95 3.76 -0.03
N PHE A 104 -7.32 4.88 0.35
CA PHE A 104 -7.07 5.21 1.77
C PHE A 104 -8.07 6.22 2.36
N SER A 105 -9.25 6.37 1.77
CA SER A 105 -10.29 7.31 2.22
C SER A 105 -11.24 6.77 3.29
N ARG A 106 -11.21 5.47 3.57
CA ARG A 106 -12.14 4.83 4.52
C ARG A 106 -11.62 4.89 5.95
N LYS A 107 -12.52 5.28 6.88
CA LYS A 107 -12.22 5.24 8.32
C LYS A 107 -12.10 3.78 8.78
N THR A 108 -11.08 3.47 9.60
CA THR A 108 -10.93 2.20 10.28
C THR A 108 -12.00 2.03 11.36
N ARG A 109 -12.50 0.80 11.55
CA ARG A 109 -13.41 0.48 12.66
C ARG A 109 -12.62 0.37 13.97
N LYS A 110 -13.29 0.64 15.11
CA LYS A 110 -12.69 0.46 16.44
C LYS A 110 -12.24 -1.00 16.62
N TYR A 111 -11.03 -1.17 17.12
CA TYR A 111 -10.46 -2.45 17.49
C TYR A 111 -11.07 -2.95 18.81
N SER A 112 -11.27 -4.25 18.94
CA SER A 112 -11.65 -4.92 20.19
C SER A 112 -10.62 -6.00 20.48
N SER A 113 -9.84 -5.84 21.54
CA SER A 113 -8.83 -6.82 21.96
C SER A 113 -9.46 -8.02 22.66
N TYR A 114 -8.79 -9.18 22.60
CA TYR A 114 -9.14 -10.37 23.37
C TYR A 114 -9.08 -10.07 24.88
N LYS A 115 -10.15 -10.45 25.63
CA LYS A 115 -10.29 -10.14 27.05
C LYS A 115 -9.98 -11.33 27.99
N GLY A 116 -9.73 -12.53 27.44
CA GLY A 116 -9.45 -13.73 28.21
C GLY A 116 -7.99 -13.81 28.67
N THR A 117 -7.73 -14.64 29.70
CA THR A 117 -6.39 -15.06 30.13
C THR A 117 -6.28 -16.57 29.99
N ILE A 118 -5.39 -17.04 29.14
CA ILE A 118 -5.10 -18.47 28.94
C ILE A 118 -3.57 -18.58 28.91
N GLY A 119 -2.98 -19.25 29.90
CA GLY A 119 -1.54 -19.48 29.93
C GLY A 119 -0.69 -18.31 30.48
N LYS A 120 0.63 -18.30 30.15
CA LYS A 120 1.61 -17.35 30.67
C LYS A 120 1.74 -16.15 29.71
N VAL A 121 1.58 -14.96 30.25
CA VAL A 121 1.79 -13.69 29.51
C VAL A 121 3.26 -13.27 29.68
N ALA A 122 3.98 -13.09 28.58
CA ALA A 122 5.33 -12.55 28.58
C ALA A 122 5.31 -11.01 28.76
N GLY A 123 6.40 -10.44 29.28
CA GLY A 123 6.59 -9.00 29.37
C GLY A 123 6.74 -8.33 28.01
N ASN A 124 6.52 -7.01 27.94
CA ASN A 124 6.79 -6.23 26.73
C ASN A 124 8.27 -5.82 26.68
N GLU A 125 9.11 -6.60 26.00
CA GLU A 125 10.53 -6.31 25.85
C GLU A 125 10.81 -5.23 24.80
N ILE A 126 9.97 -5.12 23.75
CA ILE A 126 10.16 -4.16 22.66
C ILE A 126 9.87 -2.73 23.11
N ASN A 127 8.90 -2.55 24.04
CA ASN A 127 8.52 -1.26 24.61
C ASN A 127 8.40 -0.13 23.56
N ARG A 128 7.77 -0.42 22.40
CA ARG A 128 7.60 0.48 21.24
C ARG A 128 8.91 0.93 20.58
N ASN A 129 10.04 0.34 20.90
CA ASN A 129 11.26 0.56 20.14
C ASN A 129 11.24 -0.32 18.87
N PHE A 130 10.69 0.23 17.80
CA PHE A 130 10.59 -0.44 16.51
C PHE A 130 11.79 -0.18 15.58
N LYS A 131 12.84 0.48 16.10
CA LYS A 131 14.10 0.61 15.37
C LYS A 131 14.93 -0.64 15.62
N VAL A 132 15.28 -1.31 14.55
CA VAL A 132 16.02 -2.56 14.56
C VAL A 132 17.17 -2.41 13.58
N ASP A 133 18.40 -2.70 14.02
CA ASP A 133 19.61 -2.44 13.23
C ASP A 133 19.99 -3.63 12.31
N LYS A 134 19.49 -4.82 12.62
CA LYS A 134 19.80 -6.05 11.89
C LYS A 134 18.52 -6.78 11.46
N PRO A 135 18.47 -7.33 10.22
CA PRO A 135 17.33 -8.15 9.79
C PRO A 135 17.21 -9.41 10.64
N TYR A 136 15.99 -9.94 10.72
CA TYR A 136 15.67 -11.21 11.38
C TYR A 136 15.91 -11.25 12.91
N THR A 137 15.98 -10.06 13.53
CA THR A 137 16.20 -9.94 14.99
C THR A 137 14.87 -9.77 15.72
N TYR A 138 14.05 -8.80 15.31
CA TYR A 138 12.76 -8.52 15.93
C TYR A 138 11.64 -8.82 14.95
N ILE A 139 10.88 -9.86 15.26
CA ILE A 139 9.78 -10.34 14.43
C ILE A 139 8.46 -10.06 15.16
N THR A 140 7.49 -9.52 14.46
CA THR A 140 6.15 -9.37 15.02
C THR A 140 5.12 -10.20 14.27
N THR A 141 4.10 -10.65 14.99
CA THR A 141 3.01 -11.47 14.46
C THR A 141 1.67 -11.05 15.05
N ASP A 142 0.62 -11.31 14.33
CA ASP A 142 -0.77 -11.18 14.76
C ASP A 142 -1.66 -11.94 13.76
N THR A 143 -2.91 -12.20 14.13
CA THR A 143 -3.90 -12.86 13.27
C THR A 143 -4.95 -11.87 12.79
N THR A 144 -5.20 -11.80 11.49
CA THR A 144 -6.26 -10.98 10.95
C THR A 144 -7.32 -11.78 10.19
N GLU A 145 -8.59 -11.39 10.37
CA GLU A 145 -9.75 -11.98 9.73
C GLU A 145 -10.13 -11.23 8.45
N PHE A 146 -10.50 -12.01 7.43
CA PHE A 146 -11.18 -11.57 6.22
C PHE A 146 -12.50 -12.31 6.07
N LYS A 147 -13.43 -11.74 5.30
CA LYS A 147 -14.71 -12.34 4.96
C LYS A 147 -14.84 -12.51 3.45
N TYR A 148 -15.42 -13.62 3.03
CA TYR A 148 -15.78 -13.89 1.65
C TYR A 148 -17.18 -14.49 1.57
N LEU A 149 -17.77 -14.52 0.39
CA LEU A 149 -19.06 -15.09 0.11
C LEU A 149 -18.86 -16.48 -0.50
N GLU A 150 -19.60 -17.46 -0.08
CA GLU A 150 -19.60 -18.80 -0.64
C GLU A 150 -21.06 -19.25 -0.84
N LYS A 151 -21.37 -19.84 -1.99
CA LYS A 151 -22.70 -20.40 -2.24
C LYS A 151 -22.87 -21.68 -1.45
N ASP A 152 -23.99 -21.78 -0.75
CA ASP A 152 -24.44 -23.04 -0.15
C ASP A 152 -25.07 -23.98 -1.19
N LYS A 153 -25.49 -25.18 -0.76
CA LYS A 153 -26.12 -26.17 -1.61
C LYS A 153 -27.43 -25.69 -2.27
N ASN A 154 -28.06 -24.67 -1.71
CA ASN A 154 -29.31 -24.07 -2.21
C ASN A 154 -29.06 -22.86 -3.10
N GLY A 155 -27.79 -22.52 -3.39
CA GLY A 155 -27.42 -21.37 -4.21
C GLY A 155 -27.39 -20.02 -3.45
N ASN A 156 -27.64 -19.99 -2.15
CA ASN A 156 -27.63 -18.79 -1.33
C ASN A 156 -26.20 -18.44 -0.90
N TYR A 157 -25.87 -17.14 -0.90
CA TYR A 157 -24.56 -16.68 -0.44
C TYR A 157 -24.49 -16.63 1.10
N GLN A 158 -23.53 -17.34 1.65
CA GLN A 158 -23.16 -17.30 3.06
C GLN A 158 -21.82 -16.59 3.26
N VAL A 159 -21.72 -15.82 4.36
CA VAL A 159 -20.47 -15.18 4.76
C VAL A 159 -19.57 -16.20 5.46
N LYS A 160 -18.43 -16.48 4.86
CA LYS A 160 -17.38 -17.33 5.43
C LYS A 160 -16.17 -16.50 5.81
N LYS A 161 -15.28 -17.08 6.62
CA LYS A 161 -14.10 -16.41 7.15
C LYS A 161 -12.80 -17.04 6.64
N LEU A 162 -11.78 -16.21 6.50
CA LEU A 162 -10.41 -16.57 6.21
C LEU A 162 -9.50 -15.85 7.19
N TYR A 163 -8.50 -16.54 7.72
CA TYR A 163 -7.54 -16.02 8.68
C TYR A 163 -6.15 -16.02 8.08
N LEU A 164 -5.45 -14.90 8.23
CA LEU A 164 -4.05 -14.73 7.82
C LEU A 164 -3.19 -14.54 9.06
N ASN A 165 -2.12 -15.35 9.17
CA ASN A 165 -1.16 -15.36 10.28
C ASN A 165 0.24 -15.04 9.74
N PRO A 166 0.64 -13.77 9.58
CA PRO A 166 1.93 -13.37 9.06
C PRO A 166 2.95 -13.18 10.18
N TYR A 167 4.23 -13.34 9.84
CA TYR A 167 5.38 -12.91 10.62
C TYR A 167 6.13 -11.83 9.87
N LEU A 168 6.27 -10.66 10.48
CA LEU A 168 6.85 -9.45 9.90
C LEU A 168 8.18 -9.14 10.57
N ASP A 169 9.24 -9.00 9.79
CA ASP A 169 10.52 -8.47 10.26
C ASP A 169 10.43 -6.95 10.47
N MET A 170 10.68 -6.48 11.70
CA MET A 170 10.60 -5.07 12.03
C MET A 170 11.71 -4.23 11.39
N TYR A 171 12.84 -4.84 11.01
CA TYR A 171 13.96 -4.17 10.37
C TYR A 171 13.54 -3.45 9.07
N ASN A 172 12.90 -4.19 8.17
CA ASN A 172 12.50 -3.68 6.84
C ASN A 172 10.99 -3.78 6.57
N SER A 173 10.22 -4.31 7.54
CA SER A 173 8.79 -4.64 7.41
C SER A 173 8.49 -5.67 6.32
N GLU A 174 9.39 -6.63 6.08
CA GLU A 174 9.19 -7.78 5.19
C GLU A 174 8.29 -8.82 5.87
N ILE A 175 7.34 -9.39 5.15
CA ILE A 175 6.60 -10.58 5.61
C ILE A 175 7.46 -11.79 5.29
N ILE A 176 8.14 -12.31 6.32
CA ILE A 176 9.08 -13.42 6.16
C ILE A 176 8.38 -14.78 6.08
N SER A 177 7.24 -14.93 6.76
CA SER A 177 6.40 -16.11 6.62
C SER A 177 4.93 -15.77 6.82
N CYS A 178 4.03 -16.59 6.31
CA CYS A 178 2.60 -16.50 6.59
C CYS A 178 1.89 -17.81 6.32
N GLU A 179 0.78 -18.02 7.03
CA GLU A 179 -0.17 -19.11 6.74
C GLU A 179 -1.60 -18.57 6.66
N ILE A 180 -2.36 -19.15 5.74
CA ILE A 180 -3.77 -18.79 5.51
C ILE A 180 -4.64 -20.00 5.83
N SER A 181 -5.72 -19.79 6.60
CA SER A 181 -6.60 -20.87 7.05
C SER A 181 -8.07 -20.49 7.03
N LYS A 182 -8.95 -21.50 6.98
CA LYS A 182 -10.41 -21.32 7.10
C LYS A 182 -10.87 -21.16 8.55
N GLN A 183 -10.04 -21.58 9.52
CA GLN A 183 -10.38 -21.56 10.94
C GLN A 183 -9.23 -20.96 11.76
N PRO A 184 -9.53 -20.23 12.85
CA PRO A 184 -8.52 -19.65 13.75
C PRO A 184 -8.00 -20.69 14.73
N THR A 185 -7.31 -21.74 14.22
CA THR A 185 -6.71 -22.81 15.03
C THR A 185 -5.23 -22.58 15.25
N LEU A 186 -4.64 -23.26 16.20
CA LEU A 186 -3.22 -23.16 16.53
C LEU A 186 -2.30 -23.69 15.39
N LYS A 187 -2.72 -24.73 14.68
CA LYS A 187 -1.90 -25.41 13.66
C LYS A 187 -1.36 -24.50 12.55
N PRO A 188 -2.14 -23.61 11.91
CA PRO A 188 -1.61 -22.64 10.95
C PRO A 188 -0.60 -21.67 11.57
N ILE A 189 -0.84 -21.21 12.80
CA ILE A 189 0.05 -20.28 13.51
C ILE A 189 1.41 -20.95 13.76
N LEU A 190 1.43 -22.21 14.22
CA LEU A 190 2.65 -22.96 14.43
C LEU A 190 3.41 -23.22 13.12
N ARG A 191 2.73 -23.57 12.02
CA ARG A 191 3.39 -23.73 10.72
C ARG A 191 4.04 -22.44 10.22
N ALA A 192 3.37 -21.29 10.41
CA ALA A 192 3.95 -20.00 10.08
C ALA A 192 5.14 -19.66 11.00
N LEU A 193 5.05 -20.01 12.29
CA LEU A 193 6.14 -19.87 13.27
C LEU A 193 7.36 -20.69 12.86
N GLU A 194 7.20 -21.96 12.53
CA GLU A 194 8.29 -22.87 12.12
C GLU A 194 9.07 -22.29 10.93
N LYS A 195 8.37 -21.82 9.90
CA LYS A 195 9.00 -21.14 8.76
C LYS A 195 9.71 -19.86 9.16
N ALA A 196 9.13 -19.07 10.07
CA ALA A 196 9.77 -17.85 10.57
C ALA A 196 11.04 -18.15 11.36
N ILE A 197 11.02 -19.19 12.18
CA ILE A 197 12.19 -19.68 12.93
C ILE A 197 13.31 -20.11 11.97
N GLU A 198 12.98 -20.92 10.96
CA GLU A 198 13.93 -21.36 9.95
C GLU A 198 14.60 -20.18 9.25
N ILE A 199 13.83 -19.22 8.75
CA ILE A 199 14.35 -18.03 8.05
C ILE A 199 15.22 -17.16 8.97
N THR A 200 14.86 -17.05 10.24
CA THR A 200 15.59 -16.21 11.21
C THR A 200 16.76 -16.94 11.89
N SER A 201 16.98 -18.21 11.59
CA SER A 201 18.03 -19.04 12.22
C SER A 201 19.46 -18.55 11.99
N ILE A 202 19.65 -17.69 10.99
CA ILE A 202 20.92 -16.99 10.71
C ILE A 202 21.35 -16.08 11.89
N ASN A 203 20.40 -15.57 12.68
CA ASN A 203 20.65 -14.71 13.85
C ASN A 203 20.31 -15.44 15.15
N LYS A 204 21.11 -16.41 15.56
CA LYS A 204 20.80 -17.25 16.74
C LYS A 204 20.84 -16.49 18.09
N GLU A 205 21.60 -15.41 18.20
CA GLU A 205 21.98 -14.84 19.51
C GLU A 205 20.99 -13.83 20.12
N SER A 206 20.04 -13.25 19.40
CA SER A 206 19.15 -12.22 19.97
C SER A 206 17.82 -12.05 19.26
N ARG A 207 17.13 -13.15 19.00
CA ARG A 207 15.80 -13.09 18.37
C ARG A 207 14.72 -12.78 19.41
N ILE A 208 13.85 -11.81 19.07
CA ILE A 208 12.64 -11.49 19.85
C ILE A 208 11.43 -11.66 18.93
N PHE A 209 10.46 -12.49 19.35
CA PHE A 209 9.20 -12.63 18.66
C PHE A 209 8.11 -11.96 19.49
N HIS A 210 7.47 -10.94 18.89
CA HIS A 210 6.46 -10.10 19.54
C HIS A 210 5.06 -10.39 18.99
N SER A 211 4.08 -10.46 19.90
CA SER A 211 2.67 -10.64 19.54
C SER A 211 1.78 -9.80 20.46
N ASP A 212 0.48 -9.77 20.15
CA ASP A 212 -0.52 -9.40 21.14
C ASP A 212 -0.68 -10.50 22.22
N GLN A 213 -1.60 -10.30 23.18
CA GLN A 213 -1.94 -11.31 24.17
C GLN A 213 -3.01 -12.30 23.69
N GLY A 214 -3.05 -12.60 22.39
CA GLY A 214 -3.95 -13.61 21.83
C GLY A 214 -3.71 -15.00 22.40
N TRP A 215 -4.78 -15.79 22.56
CA TRP A 215 -4.71 -17.11 23.21
C TRP A 215 -3.65 -18.04 22.59
N ALA A 216 -3.50 -17.98 21.25
CA ALA A 216 -2.58 -18.86 20.52
C ALA A 216 -1.10 -18.63 20.89
N TYR A 217 -0.75 -17.43 21.27
CA TYR A 217 0.62 -17.04 21.65
C TYR A 217 0.94 -17.34 23.11
N GLN A 218 -0.06 -17.67 23.92
CA GLN A 218 0.07 -18.01 25.36
C GLN A 218 0.11 -19.52 25.63
N VAL A 219 -0.24 -20.36 24.64
CA VAL A 219 -0.29 -21.81 24.82
C VAL A 219 1.11 -22.42 24.88
N LYS A 220 1.28 -23.47 25.68
CA LYS A 220 2.56 -24.16 25.91
C LYS A 220 3.26 -24.59 24.62
N GLN A 221 2.50 -25.08 23.62
CA GLN A 221 3.08 -25.50 22.34
C GLN A 221 3.79 -24.36 21.60
N TYR A 222 3.26 -23.14 21.68
CA TYR A 222 3.87 -21.96 21.06
C TYR A 222 5.10 -21.50 21.85
N THR A 223 4.95 -21.33 23.19
CA THR A 223 6.02 -20.83 24.07
C THR A 223 7.21 -21.80 24.11
N SER A 224 6.97 -23.11 24.28
CA SER A 224 8.04 -24.12 24.30
C SER A 224 8.80 -24.18 22.96
N LYS A 225 8.11 -23.91 21.83
CA LYS A 225 8.80 -23.85 20.54
C LYS A 225 9.75 -22.67 20.44
N LEU A 226 9.37 -21.50 20.96
CA LEU A 226 10.28 -20.34 21.04
C LEU A 226 11.45 -20.62 21.99
N GLU A 227 11.17 -21.17 23.18
CA GLU A 227 12.19 -21.48 24.20
C GLU A 227 13.23 -22.47 23.66
N SER A 228 12.80 -23.55 22.96
CA SER A 228 13.71 -24.55 22.38
C SER A 228 14.64 -23.99 21.31
N GLU A 229 14.29 -22.87 20.71
CA GLU A 229 15.07 -22.17 19.68
C GLU A 229 15.85 -20.95 20.21
N GLY A 230 15.84 -20.75 21.52
CA GLY A 230 16.49 -19.60 22.18
C GLY A 230 15.87 -18.25 21.80
N ILE A 231 14.59 -18.24 21.40
CA ILE A 231 13.88 -17.02 21.01
C ILE A 231 13.14 -16.46 22.22
N ARG A 232 13.37 -15.17 22.51
CA ARG A 232 12.65 -14.48 23.58
C ARG A 232 11.26 -14.08 23.10
N GLN A 233 10.25 -14.37 23.91
CA GLN A 233 8.88 -13.96 23.65
C GLN A 233 8.64 -12.59 24.24
N SER A 234 8.02 -11.69 23.48
CA SER A 234 7.54 -10.40 23.92
C SER A 234 6.06 -10.25 23.61
N MET A 235 5.29 -9.63 24.50
CA MET A 235 3.86 -9.41 24.28
C MET A 235 3.48 -7.95 24.51
N SER A 236 2.54 -7.46 23.71
CA SER A 236 1.90 -6.15 23.90
C SER A 236 1.23 -6.07 25.27
N ARG A 237 1.18 -4.90 25.85
CA ARG A 237 0.38 -4.67 27.07
C ARG A 237 -1.10 -4.85 26.75
N LYS A 238 -1.86 -5.35 27.72
CA LYS A 238 -3.29 -5.66 27.54
C LYS A 238 -4.06 -4.42 27.05
N GLY A 239 -4.77 -4.58 25.93
CA GLY A 239 -5.58 -3.51 25.34
C GLY A 239 -4.80 -2.41 24.64
N ASN A 240 -3.47 -2.55 24.47
CA ASN A 240 -2.63 -1.52 23.88
C ASN A 240 -2.15 -1.92 22.47
N CYS A 241 -2.98 -1.62 21.48
CA CYS A 241 -2.70 -1.93 20.08
C CYS A 241 -1.45 -1.22 19.54
N LEU A 242 -1.06 -0.07 20.10
CA LEU A 242 0.13 0.66 19.68
C LEU A 242 1.43 -0.13 19.91
N ASP A 243 1.42 -1.12 20.79
CA ASP A 243 2.58 -1.95 21.06
C ASP A 243 2.88 -2.92 19.91
N ASN A 244 1.90 -3.19 18.99
CA ASN A 244 2.07 -3.97 17.76
C ASN A 244 1.79 -3.17 16.49
N SER A 245 2.05 -1.87 16.50
CA SER A 245 1.74 -0.97 15.40
C SER A 245 2.37 -1.33 14.02
N PRO A 246 3.54 -1.99 13.90
CA PRO A 246 4.06 -2.41 12.60
C PRO A 246 3.14 -3.43 11.90
N MET A 247 2.60 -4.39 12.66
CA MET A 247 1.68 -5.40 12.11
C MET A 247 0.31 -4.80 11.79
N GLU A 248 -0.22 -3.93 12.67
CA GLU A 248 -1.47 -3.21 12.42
C GLU A 248 -1.38 -2.34 11.15
N ASN A 249 -0.24 -1.67 10.94
CA ASN A 249 0.01 -0.90 9.73
C ASN A 249 0.02 -1.79 8.48
N PHE A 250 0.66 -2.96 8.54
CA PHE A 250 0.64 -3.93 7.44
C PHE A 250 -0.79 -4.36 7.12
N PHE A 251 -1.58 -4.75 8.12
CA PHE A 251 -2.97 -5.15 7.90
C PHE A 251 -3.83 -4.02 7.34
N GLY A 252 -3.64 -2.81 7.84
CA GLY A 252 -4.32 -1.63 7.33
C GLY A 252 -4.04 -1.40 5.84
N ILE A 253 -2.77 -1.43 5.44
CA ILE A 253 -2.34 -1.26 4.05
C ILE A 253 -2.88 -2.40 3.18
N LEU A 254 -2.72 -3.65 3.58
CA LEU A 254 -3.20 -4.81 2.84
C LEU A 254 -4.71 -4.72 2.59
N LYS A 255 -5.50 -4.49 3.65
CA LYS A 255 -6.96 -4.39 3.54
C LYS A 255 -7.41 -3.20 2.68
N GLN A 256 -6.73 -2.07 2.75
CA GLN A 256 -7.03 -0.90 1.92
C GLN A 256 -6.71 -1.12 0.44
N GLU A 257 -5.63 -1.80 0.14
CA GLU A 257 -5.16 -1.95 -1.23
C GLU A 257 -5.87 -3.09 -1.99
N ILE A 258 -6.24 -4.20 -1.33
CA ILE A 258 -6.79 -5.36 -2.03
C ILE A 258 -8.15 -5.86 -1.56
N TYR A 259 -8.62 -5.44 -0.38
CA TYR A 259 -9.82 -6.04 0.21
C TYR A 259 -11.00 -5.09 0.28
N TYR A 260 -10.84 -3.88 0.86
CA TYR A 260 -11.96 -2.97 1.02
C TYR A 260 -12.54 -2.50 -0.31
N GLY A 261 -13.89 -2.57 -0.41
CA GLY A 261 -14.61 -2.21 -1.63
C GLY A 261 -14.71 -3.32 -2.66
N LYS A 262 -14.11 -4.49 -2.40
CA LYS A 262 -14.23 -5.68 -3.24
C LYS A 262 -15.09 -6.76 -2.57
N LYS A 263 -15.69 -7.62 -3.38
CA LYS A 263 -16.38 -8.83 -2.92
C LYS A 263 -15.61 -10.02 -3.44
N PHE A 264 -15.41 -11.02 -2.61
CA PHE A 264 -14.75 -12.28 -2.96
C PHE A 264 -15.79 -13.39 -2.85
N TYR A 265 -15.82 -14.28 -3.82
CA TYR A 265 -16.85 -15.31 -3.95
C TYR A 265 -16.33 -16.73 -3.71
N SER A 266 -15.04 -16.87 -3.38
CA SER A 266 -14.47 -18.14 -2.94
C SER A 266 -13.28 -17.94 -1.99
N TYR A 267 -12.99 -18.99 -1.23
CA TYR A 267 -11.81 -19.06 -0.37
C TYR A 267 -10.52 -18.96 -1.20
N GLU A 268 -10.45 -19.68 -2.32
CA GLU A 268 -9.25 -19.75 -3.15
C GLU A 268 -8.97 -18.39 -3.83
N GLU A 269 -9.99 -17.70 -4.33
CA GLU A 269 -9.86 -16.35 -4.91
C GLU A 269 -9.22 -15.37 -3.90
N LEU A 270 -9.77 -15.33 -2.68
CA LEU A 270 -9.26 -14.43 -1.65
C LEU A 270 -7.85 -14.83 -1.19
N LYS A 271 -7.60 -16.13 -1.01
CA LYS A 271 -6.29 -16.67 -0.63
C LYS A 271 -5.21 -16.32 -1.65
N GLU A 272 -5.46 -16.57 -2.93
CA GLU A 272 -4.50 -16.25 -3.99
C GLU A 272 -4.28 -14.73 -4.14
N THR A 273 -5.32 -13.92 -3.96
CA THR A 273 -5.20 -12.46 -3.93
C THR A 273 -4.28 -12.00 -2.80
N ILE A 274 -4.42 -12.57 -1.59
CA ILE A 274 -3.56 -12.26 -0.45
C ILE A 274 -2.11 -12.69 -0.70
N LYS A 275 -1.89 -13.91 -1.23
CA LYS A 275 -0.53 -14.40 -1.53
C LYS A 275 0.20 -13.53 -2.55
N LYS A 276 -0.46 -13.23 -3.68
CA LYS A 276 0.09 -12.35 -4.72
C LYS A 276 0.40 -10.96 -4.16
N TYR A 277 -0.47 -10.47 -3.27
CA TYR A 277 -0.22 -9.18 -2.64
C TYR A 277 0.99 -9.21 -1.71
N ILE A 278 1.19 -10.25 -0.90
CA ILE A 278 2.35 -10.37 -0.01
C ILE A 278 3.65 -10.44 -0.84
N GLU A 279 3.63 -11.15 -1.96
CA GLU A 279 4.77 -11.18 -2.87
C GLU A 279 5.09 -9.79 -3.45
N TYR A 280 4.08 -9.10 -4.00
CA TYR A 280 4.19 -7.71 -4.46
C TYR A 280 4.65 -6.76 -3.34
N TYR A 281 4.07 -6.87 -2.14
CA TYR A 281 4.42 -6.05 -0.99
C TYR A 281 5.89 -6.19 -0.60
N ASN A 282 6.43 -7.40 -0.64
CA ASN A 282 7.80 -7.68 -0.29
C ASN A 282 8.80 -7.27 -1.37
N LYS A 283 8.49 -7.56 -2.65
CA LYS A 283 9.44 -7.42 -3.76
C LYS A 283 9.35 -6.08 -4.50
N ASP A 284 8.15 -5.53 -4.64
CA ASP A 284 7.89 -4.43 -5.57
C ASP A 284 7.35 -3.16 -4.91
N ARG A 285 6.62 -3.31 -3.78
CA ARG A 285 5.97 -2.19 -3.13
C ARG A 285 6.96 -1.31 -2.38
N ILE A 286 7.32 -0.16 -2.99
CA ILE A 286 8.27 0.79 -2.40
C ILE A 286 7.68 1.51 -1.17
N LYS A 287 8.53 1.79 -0.18
CA LYS A 287 8.18 2.47 1.07
C LYS A 287 9.03 3.72 1.28
N GLU A 288 8.39 4.84 1.58
CA GLU A 288 9.11 6.12 1.84
C GLU A 288 10.12 5.99 2.98
N LYS A 289 9.75 5.28 4.07
CA LYS A 289 10.63 5.05 5.22
C LYS A 289 11.85 4.17 4.92
N LEU A 290 11.84 3.42 3.82
CA LEU A 290 12.95 2.59 3.35
C LEU A 290 13.70 3.27 2.18
N GLY A 291 13.65 4.59 2.07
CA GLY A 291 14.28 5.31 0.96
C GLY A 291 13.67 5.02 -0.41
N TYR A 292 12.38 4.69 -0.46
CA TYR A 292 11.66 4.24 -1.66
C TYR A 292 12.20 2.93 -2.26
N LEU A 293 12.69 2.04 -1.40
CA LEU A 293 12.97 0.64 -1.73
C LEU A 293 11.81 -0.24 -1.28
N SER A 294 11.68 -1.41 -1.88
CA SER A 294 10.83 -2.48 -1.34
C SER A 294 11.49 -3.12 -0.10
N PRO A 295 10.75 -3.83 0.75
CA PRO A 295 11.33 -4.54 1.89
C PRO A 295 12.53 -5.42 1.51
N VAL A 296 12.41 -6.25 0.48
CA VAL A 296 13.49 -7.14 0.03
C VAL A 296 14.67 -6.35 -0.56
N GLU A 297 14.43 -5.32 -1.38
CA GLU A 297 15.51 -4.45 -1.90
C GLU A 297 16.28 -3.80 -0.76
N TYR A 298 15.55 -3.25 0.23
CA TYR A 298 16.18 -2.60 1.39
C TYR A 298 17.08 -3.57 2.16
N ARG A 299 16.60 -4.80 2.45
CA ARG A 299 17.40 -5.81 3.14
C ARG A 299 18.66 -6.18 2.35
N LYS A 300 18.53 -6.42 1.04
CA LYS A 300 19.66 -6.80 0.19
C LYS A 300 20.74 -5.71 0.12
N LEU A 301 20.37 -4.44 0.19
CA LEU A 301 21.31 -3.33 0.09
C LEU A 301 21.94 -2.93 1.43
N ASN A 302 21.27 -3.21 2.57
CA ASN A 302 21.69 -2.68 3.87
C ASN A 302 22.01 -3.76 4.92
N ALA A 303 21.84 -5.04 4.60
CA ALA A 303 22.13 -6.16 5.50
C ALA A 303 23.47 -6.87 5.14
N ALA A 304 24.38 -6.16 4.49
CA ALA A 304 25.73 -6.65 4.19
C ALA A 304 26.65 -6.51 5.41
#